data_e25c0663892c896f076c699a42131916
#
_entry.id   e25c0663892c896f076c699a42131916
#
_cell.length_a   1.000
_cell.length_b   1.000
_cell.length_c   1.000
_cell.angle_alpha   90.00
_cell.angle_beta   90.00
_cell.angle_gamma   90.00
#
_symmetry.space_group_name_H-M   'P 1'
#
loop_
_entity.id
_entity.type
_entity.pdbx_description
1 polymer ?
#
loop_
_entity_poly.entity_id
_entity_poly.type
_entity_poly.pdbx_seq_one_letter_code
_entity_poly.pdbx_strand_id
1 'polypeptide(L)'
;ANKIDVKGASKNFQRLRERYNDMIVIPASADSELSLRRAEQSELIKYSPGSEQFDILRTNDLNQKQRDALDFIKSDIMGEYMRTGVQFAINVTVFKLLKMNSIYPVTIPEKLSDKKGRVLPDLILLKDGSTIVDLAKEIHSDLTKGLLYAKDLRYNLRVPTNYQLRDRDVISLVSASKK
;
A
#
# COMPACT_ATOMS: atom_id res chain seq x y z
N ALA A 1 0.48 -15.33 -10.13
CA ALA A 1 1.37 -16.18 -10.94
C ALA A 1 2.77 -15.57 -10.90
N ASN A 2 3.59 -16.06 -9.97
CA ASN A 2 4.97 -15.59 -9.81
C ASN A 2 5.90 -16.18 -10.91
N LYS A 3 7.11 -15.62 -11.04
CA LYS A 3 8.15 -15.99 -12.00
C LYS A 3 7.79 -15.70 -13.46
N ILE A 4 7.10 -14.57 -13.69
CA ILE A 4 6.76 -14.15 -15.06
C ILE A 4 8.02 -13.75 -15.88
N ASP A 5 9.13 -13.52 -15.19
CA ASP A 5 10.47 -13.27 -15.73
C ASP A 5 11.12 -14.49 -16.39
N VAL A 6 10.60 -15.70 -16.18
CA VAL A 6 11.17 -16.93 -16.73
C VAL A 6 10.65 -17.16 -18.14
N LYS A 7 11.53 -17.60 -19.05
CA LYS A 7 11.17 -17.92 -20.43
C LYS A 7 10.00 -18.90 -20.49
N GLY A 8 8.97 -18.54 -21.24
CA GLY A 8 7.74 -19.33 -21.42
C GLY A 8 6.70 -19.14 -20.32
N ALA A 9 6.97 -18.36 -19.28
CA ALA A 9 6.03 -18.08 -18.19
C ALA A 9 4.78 -17.33 -18.67
N SER A 10 4.91 -16.44 -19.67
CA SER A 10 3.79 -15.71 -20.26
C SER A 10 2.70 -16.67 -20.78
N LYS A 11 3.08 -17.74 -21.49
CA LYS A 11 2.12 -18.76 -21.95
C LYS A 11 1.44 -19.50 -20.81
N ASN A 12 2.18 -19.81 -19.75
CA ASN A 12 1.62 -20.46 -18.56
C ASN A 12 0.67 -19.53 -17.82
N PHE A 13 0.99 -18.24 -17.73
CA PHE A 13 0.11 -17.23 -17.17
C PHE A 13 -1.21 -17.12 -17.93
N GLN A 14 -1.15 -17.08 -19.27
CA GLN A 14 -2.35 -17.05 -20.11
C GLN A 14 -3.24 -18.28 -19.87
N ARG A 15 -2.65 -19.50 -19.86
CA ARG A 15 -3.37 -20.74 -19.56
C ARG A 15 -4.02 -20.74 -18.17
N LEU A 16 -3.35 -20.16 -17.16
CA LEU A 16 -3.92 -20.02 -15.83
C LEU A 16 -5.13 -19.08 -15.83
N ARG A 17 -5.05 -17.95 -16.52
CA ARG A 17 -6.17 -17.00 -16.66
C ARG A 17 -7.38 -17.64 -17.36
N GLU A 18 -7.14 -18.39 -18.42
CA GLU A 18 -8.20 -19.07 -19.15
C GLU A 18 -8.85 -20.17 -18.30
N ARG A 19 -8.03 -20.96 -17.58
CA ARG A 19 -8.52 -22.06 -16.74
C ARG A 19 -9.27 -21.59 -15.51
N TYR A 20 -8.89 -20.48 -14.92
CA TYR A 20 -9.45 -19.90 -13.69
C TYR A 20 -10.01 -18.50 -13.97
N ASN A 21 -10.96 -18.43 -14.89
CA ASN A 21 -11.57 -17.19 -15.37
C ASN A 21 -12.46 -16.50 -14.32
N ASP A 22 -12.88 -17.22 -13.31
CA ASP A 22 -13.60 -16.76 -12.11
C ASP A 22 -12.68 -16.16 -11.03
N MET A 23 -11.37 -16.34 -11.17
CA MET A 23 -10.37 -15.85 -10.22
C MET A 23 -9.59 -14.67 -10.80
N ILE A 24 -9.10 -13.80 -9.91
CA ILE A 24 -8.15 -12.75 -10.27
C ILE A 24 -6.75 -13.37 -10.30
N VAL A 25 -6.19 -13.60 -11.48
CA VAL A 25 -4.82 -14.07 -11.67
C VAL A 25 -3.93 -12.90 -12.04
N ILE A 26 -2.93 -12.60 -11.22
CA ILE A 26 -2.01 -11.47 -11.38
C ILE A 26 -0.63 -11.99 -11.74
N PRO A 27 -0.01 -11.50 -12.85
CA PRO A 27 1.37 -11.83 -13.18
C PRO A 27 2.30 -11.11 -12.21
N ALA A 28 3.34 -11.77 -11.74
CA ALA A 28 4.32 -11.17 -10.86
C ALA A 28 5.72 -11.74 -11.07
N SER A 29 6.72 -10.88 -10.90
CA SER A 29 8.13 -11.24 -10.77
C SER A 29 8.66 -10.72 -9.45
N ALA A 30 8.73 -11.60 -8.46
CA ALA A 30 9.29 -11.26 -7.16
C ALA A 30 10.80 -10.99 -7.22
N ASP A 31 11.51 -11.62 -8.16
CA ASP A 31 12.94 -11.41 -8.37
C ASP A 31 13.23 -10.01 -8.95
N SER A 32 12.44 -9.59 -9.95
CA SER A 32 12.50 -8.24 -10.49
C SER A 32 12.18 -7.17 -9.43
N GLU A 33 11.14 -7.37 -8.63
CA GLU A 33 10.80 -6.47 -7.53
C GLU A 33 11.94 -6.37 -6.51
N LEU A 34 12.53 -7.50 -6.12
CA LEU A 34 13.65 -7.53 -5.18
C LEU A 34 14.88 -6.82 -5.74
N SER A 35 15.16 -7.01 -7.03
CA SER A 35 16.27 -6.35 -7.73
C SER A 35 16.10 -4.84 -7.75
N LEU A 36 14.91 -4.34 -8.08
CA LEU A 36 14.60 -2.91 -8.06
C LEU A 36 14.73 -2.31 -6.65
N ARG A 37 14.20 -3.00 -5.63
CA ARG A 37 14.31 -2.54 -4.23
C ARG A 37 15.75 -2.48 -3.73
N ARG A 38 16.58 -3.46 -4.10
CA ARG A 38 18.01 -3.44 -3.76
C ARG A 38 18.76 -2.32 -4.46
N ALA A 39 18.45 -2.08 -5.73
CA ALA A 39 19.05 -0.98 -6.49
C ALA A 39 18.63 0.38 -5.94
N GLU A 40 17.38 0.54 -5.54
CA GLU A 40 16.86 1.74 -4.89
C GLU A 40 17.51 1.96 -3.51
N GLN A 41 17.60 0.93 -2.68
CA GLN A 41 18.24 0.98 -1.37
C GLN A 41 19.72 1.35 -1.46
N SER A 42 20.39 1.01 -2.58
CA SER A 42 21.77 1.41 -2.89
C SER A 42 21.86 2.78 -3.58
N GLU A 43 20.75 3.52 -3.68
CA GLU A 43 20.65 4.82 -4.36
C GLU A 43 21.12 4.81 -5.83
N LEU A 44 21.07 3.66 -6.50
CA LEU A 44 21.43 3.53 -7.92
C LEU A 44 20.27 3.95 -8.82
N ILE A 45 19.04 3.74 -8.36
CA ILE A 45 17.81 4.10 -9.06
C ILE A 45 16.85 4.81 -8.11
N LYS A 46 15.85 5.49 -8.67
CA LYS A 46 14.66 5.96 -7.96
C LYS A 46 13.49 5.06 -8.34
N TYR A 47 12.99 4.31 -7.38
CA TYR A 47 11.87 3.40 -7.56
C TYR A 47 10.93 3.43 -6.36
N SER A 48 9.63 3.41 -6.61
CA SER A 48 8.61 3.17 -5.59
C SER A 48 7.89 1.86 -5.88
N PRO A 49 7.70 0.97 -4.88
CA PRO A 49 7.02 -0.30 -5.09
C PRO A 49 5.66 -0.15 -5.77
N GLY A 50 5.46 -0.89 -6.85
CA GLY A 50 4.24 -0.83 -7.65
C GLY A 50 4.21 0.24 -8.74
N SER A 51 5.25 1.06 -8.86
CA SER A 51 5.39 2.00 -9.98
C SER A 51 5.54 1.26 -11.32
N GLU A 52 5.13 1.95 -12.37
CA GLU A 52 5.23 1.46 -13.77
C GLU A 52 6.58 1.77 -14.41
N GLN A 53 7.42 2.54 -13.71
CA GLN A 53 8.74 2.96 -14.17
C GLN A 53 9.68 3.22 -12.99
N PHE A 54 10.96 3.28 -13.30
CA PHE A 54 12.03 3.73 -12.42
C PHE A 54 13.03 4.58 -13.19
N ASP A 55 13.76 5.44 -12.47
CA ASP A 55 14.79 6.30 -13.02
C ASP A 55 16.18 5.85 -12.56
N ILE A 56 17.15 5.76 -13.47
CA ILE A 56 18.54 5.46 -13.11
C ILE A 56 19.20 6.76 -12.65
N LEU A 57 19.67 6.80 -11.39
CA LEU A 57 20.33 7.97 -10.80
C LEU A 57 21.85 7.98 -11.04
N ARG A 58 22.49 6.81 -11.00
CA ARG A 58 23.95 6.66 -11.03
C ARG A 58 24.37 5.66 -12.10
N THR A 59 24.30 6.05 -13.36
CA THR A 59 24.62 5.18 -14.49
C THR A 59 26.05 4.65 -14.44
N ASN A 60 27.02 5.45 -14.00
CA ASN A 60 28.44 5.08 -13.97
C ASN A 60 28.77 4.06 -12.86
N ASP A 61 27.95 3.97 -11.80
CA ASP A 61 28.17 3.08 -10.67
C ASP A 61 27.59 1.68 -10.91
N LEU A 62 26.83 1.51 -12.01
CA LEU A 62 26.26 0.23 -12.39
C LEU A 62 27.30 -0.62 -13.12
N ASN A 63 27.49 -1.86 -12.68
CA ASN A 63 28.22 -2.84 -13.46
C ASN A 63 27.35 -3.39 -14.62
N GLN A 64 27.98 -4.12 -15.56
CA GLN A 64 27.28 -4.60 -16.76
C GLN A 64 26.08 -5.51 -16.41
N LYS A 65 26.23 -6.42 -15.45
CA LYS A 65 25.13 -7.32 -15.03
C LYS A 65 23.94 -6.57 -14.45
N GLN A 66 24.20 -5.49 -13.70
CA GLN A 66 23.14 -4.65 -13.16
C GLN A 66 22.42 -3.87 -14.25
N ARG A 67 23.14 -3.36 -15.24
CA ARG A 67 22.55 -2.68 -16.41
C ARG A 67 21.65 -3.64 -17.18
N ASP A 68 22.19 -4.81 -17.55
CA ASP A 68 21.42 -5.83 -18.28
C ASP A 68 20.15 -6.26 -17.53
N ALA A 69 20.24 -6.41 -16.20
CA ALA A 69 19.09 -6.75 -15.37
C ALA A 69 18.05 -5.62 -15.33
N LEU A 70 18.46 -4.36 -15.18
CA LEU A 70 17.54 -3.21 -15.18
C LEU A 70 16.90 -3.01 -16.57
N ASP A 71 17.66 -3.18 -17.65
CA ASP A 71 17.13 -3.10 -19.01
C ASP A 71 16.12 -4.22 -19.28
N PHE A 72 16.41 -5.46 -18.86
CA PHE A 72 15.46 -6.56 -18.93
C PHE A 72 14.17 -6.26 -18.14
N ILE A 73 14.29 -5.77 -16.91
CA ILE A 73 13.11 -5.44 -16.10
C ILE A 73 12.28 -4.34 -16.79
N LYS A 74 12.95 -3.34 -17.34
CA LYS A 74 12.27 -2.22 -18.01
C LYS A 74 11.56 -2.65 -19.28
N SER A 75 12.23 -3.43 -20.15
CA SER A 75 11.70 -3.83 -21.46
C SER A 75 10.73 -4.99 -21.38
N ASP A 76 11.14 -6.08 -20.72
CA ASP A 76 10.41 -7.35 -20.79
C ASP A 76 9.33 -7.45 -19.68
N ILE A 77 9.64 -6.96 -18.47
CA ILE A 77 8.67 -7.05 -17.37
C ILE A 77 7.74 -5.85 -17.35
N MET A 78 8.28 -4.63 -17.24
CA MET A 78 7.44 -3.44 -17.16
C MET A 78 6.83 -3.09 -18.52
N GLY A 79 7.54 -3.36 -19.63
CA GLY A 79 7.02 -3.16 -20.99
C GLY A 79 5.82 -4.06 -21.30
N GLU A 80 5.81 -5.33 -20.85
CA GLU A 80 4.71 -6.28 -21.09
C GLU A 80 3.60 -6.21 -20.03
N TYR A 81 3.97 -6.06 -18.73
CA TYR A 81 3.03 -6.15 -17.60
C TYR A 81 2.83 -4.83 -16.85
N MET A 82 3.41 -3.74 -17.29
CA MET A 82 3.39 -2.39 -16.73
C MET A 82 4.15 -2.28 -15.39
N ARG A 83 4.25 -3.35 -14.62
CA ARG A 83 4.88 -3.38 -13.28
C ARG A 83 5.32 -4.79 -12.92
N THR A 84 6.10 -4.91 -11.84
CA THR A 84 6.56 -6.23 -11.34
C THR A 84 5.41 -7.13 -10.82
N GLY A 85 4.24 -6.55 -10.55
CA GLY A 85 3.03 -7.25 -10.10
C GLY A 85 2.94 -7.50 -8.61
N VAL A 86 4.03 -7.46 -7.85
CA VAL A 86 4.03 -7.82 -6.41
C VAL A 86 3.16 -6.88 -5.59
N GLN A 87 3.42 -5.57 -5.66
CA GLN A 87 2.61 -4.59 -4.94
C GLN A 87 1.16 -4.56 -5.44
N PHE A 88 0.96 -4.76 -6.73
CA PHE A 88 -0.38 -4.82 -7.31
C PHE A 88 -1.18 -6.00 -6.78
N ALA A 89 -0.56 -7.18 -6.61
CA ALA A 89 -1.21 -8.34 -6.01
C ALA A 89 -1.65 -8.08 -4.56
N ILE A 90 -0.79 -7.42 -3.77
CA ILE A 90 -1.12 -7.01 -2.40
C ILE A 90 -2.31 -6.04 -2.40
N ASN A 91 -2.25 -5.00 -3.23
CA ASN A 91 -3.30 -3.98 -3.31
C ASN A 91 -4.66 -4.59 -3.72
N VAL A 92 -4.68 -5.45 -4.74
CA VAL A 92 -5.90 -6.14 -5.16
C VAL A 92 -6.45 -7.02 -4.03
N THR A 93 -5.60 -7.73 -3.32
CA THR A 93 -6.03 -8.57 -2.19
C THR A 93 -6.62 -7.73 -1.07
N VAL A 94 -5.92 -6.70 -0.62
CA VAL A 94 -6.33 -5.86 0.51
C VAL A 94 -7.58 -5.04 0.18
N PHE A 95 -7.55 -4.30 -0.92
CA PHE A 95 -8.59 -3.31 -1.19
C PHE A 95 -9.76 -3.88 -2.00
N LYS A 96 -9.53 -4.83 -2.91
CA LYS A 96 -10.59 -5.37 -3.75
C LYS A 96 -11.23 -6.63 -3.19
N LEU A 97 -10.42 -7.60 -2.71
CA LEU A 97 -10.95 -8.86 -2.21
C LEU A 97 -11.38 -8.77 -0.75
N LEU A 98 -10.53 -8.23 0.12
CA LEU A 98 -10.83 -8.08 1.55
C LEU A 98 -11.66 -6.82 1.86
N LYS A 99 -11.81 -5.91 0.90
CA LYS A 99 -12.56 -4.65 1.05
C LYS A 99 -12.12 -3.86 2.27
N MET A 100 -10.80 -3.70 2.43
CA MET A 100 -10.24 -2.92 3.54
C MET A 100 -10.15 -1.45 3.15
N ASN A 101 -10.38 -0.57 4.12
CA ASN A 101 -10.16 0.86 4.04
C ASN A 101 -8.89 1.24 4.82
N SER A 102 -8.10 2.15 4.25
CA SER A 102 -6.90 2.72 4.88
C SER A 102 -7.29 3.91 5.73
N ILE A 103 -7.11 3.81 7.05
CA ILE A 103 -7.46 4.88 7.99
C ILE A 103 -6.20 5.42 8.65
N TYR A 104 -6.09 6.75 8.73
CA TYR A 104 -4.95 7.45 9.30
C TYR A 104 -5.36 8.11 10.62
N PRO A 105 -5.12 7.46 11.78
CA PRO A 105 -5.36 8.08 13.07
C PRO A 105 -4.29 9.13 13.37
N VAL A 106 -4.72 10.31 13.85
CA VAL A 106 -3.81 11.38 14.26
C VAL A 106 -4.17 11.92 15.63
N THR A 107 -3.17 12.34 16.39
CA THR A 107 -3.36 12.88 17.74
C THR A 107 -3.38 14.41 17.73
N ILE A 108 -2.60 15.05 16.86
CA ILE A 108 -2.50 16.50 16.71
C ILE A 108 -3.08 16.91 15.36
N PRO A 109 -4.36 17.34 15.30
CA PRO A 109 -5.07 17.64 14.06
C PRO A 109 -4.38 18.69 13.19
N GLU A 110 -3.88 19.76 13.79
CA GLU A 110 -3.29 20.92 13.09
C GLU A 110 -2.03 20.54 12.30
N LYS A 111 -1.33 19.50 12.77
CA LYS A 111 -0.07 19.02 12.14
C LYS A 111 -0.23 17.67 11.46
N LEU A 112 -1.41 17.07 11.48
CA LEU A 112 -1.68 15.71 11.01
C LEU A 112 -0.66 14.70 11.58
N SER A 113 -0.31 14.85 12.86
CA SER A 113 0.82 14.13 13.46
C SER A 113 0.45 13.44 14.77
N ASP A 114 1.37 12.59 15.23
CA ASP A 114 1.36 12.06 16.58
C ASP A 114 2.00 13.07 17.58
N LYS A 115 2.04 12.69 18.86
CA LYS A 115 2.67 13.49 19.93
C LYS A 115 4.19 13.68 19.75
N LYS A 116 4.83 12.84 18.93
CA LYS A 116 6.26 12.93 18.61
C LYS A 116 6.54 13.78 17.37
N GLY A 117 5.50 14.35 16.75
CA GLY A 117 5.61 15.19 15.55
C GLY A 117 5.77 14.41 14.24
N ARG A 118 5.59 13.09 14.25
CA ARG A 118 5.61 12.29 13.00
C ARG A 118 4.29 12.50 12.26
N VAL A 119 4.38 12.91 11.00
CA VAL A 119 3.21 13.17 10.15
C VAL A 119 2.64 11.85 9.64
N LEU A 120 1.34 11.63 9.83
CA LEU A 120 0.60 10.42 9.46
C LEU A 120 1.38 9.12 9.78
N PRO A 121 1.81 8.92 11.04
CA PRO A 121 2.78 7.89 11.40
C PRO A 121 2.22 6.48 11.29
N ASP A 122 0.91 6.34 11.42
CA ASP A 122 0.23 5.05 11.49
C ASP A 122 -0.83 4.93 10.39
N LEU A 123 -0.95 3.73 9.83
CA LEU A 123 -2.02 3.33 8.93
C LEU A 123 -2.72 2.11 9.55
N ILE A 124 -4.03 2.20 9.71
CA ILE A 124 -4.86 1.10 10.18
C ILE A 124 -5.76 0.64 9.04
N LEU A 125 -5.74 -0.67 8.77
CA LEU A 125 -6.63 -1.29 7.80
C LEU A 125 -7.88 -1.79 8.51
N LEU A 126 -9.04 -1.25 8.15
CA LEU A 126 -10.34 -1.68 8.67
C LEU A 126 -11.24 -2.16 7.53
N LYS A 127 -12.11 -3.12 7.82
CA LYS A 127 -13.09 -3.59 6.83
C LYS A 127 -14.04 -2.47 6.43
N ASP A 128 -14.51 -2.50 5.20
CA ASP A 128 -15.58 -1.62 4.76
C ASP A 128 -16.81 -1.76 5.67
N GLY A 129 -17.44 -0.61 5.98
CA GLY A 129 -18.51 -0.52 6.98
C GLY A 129 -18.06 -0.38 8.44
N SER A 130 -16.76 -0.47 8.75
CA SER A 130 -16.24 -0.19 10.09
C SER A 130 -16.49 1.25 10.52
N THR A 131 -16.64 1.47 11.83
CA THR A 131 -17.02 2.75 12.42
C THR A 131 -15.87 3.39 13.21
N ILE A 132 -16.08 4.62 13.69
CA ILE A 132 -15.16 5.28 14.61
C ILE A 132 -14.95 4.46 15.91
N VAL A 133 -15.98 3.74 16.37
CA VAL A 133 -15.84 2.84 17.54
C VAL A 133 -14.87 1.69 17.23
N ASP A 134 -14.94 1.14 16.02
CA ASP A 134 -14.06 0.04 15.62
C ASP A 134 -12.61 0.52 15.48
N LEU A 135 -12.39 1.73 14.94
CA LEU A 135 -11.07 2.37 14.93
C LEU A 135 -10.52 2.57 16.35
N ALA A 136 -11.36 3.06 17.27
CA ALA A 136 -10.95 3.28 18.65
C ALA A 136 -10.56 1.96 19.35
N LYS A 137 -11.27 0.86 19.08
CA LYS A 137 -10.94 -0.49 19.61
C LYS A 137 -9.59 -0.99 19.07
N GLU A 138 -9.33 -0.77 17.79
CA GLU A 138 -8.09 -1.21 17.14
C GLU A 138 -6.87 -0.47 17.69
N ILE A 139 -7.00 0.83 17.99
CA ILE A 139 -5.93 1.61 18.59
C ILE A 139 -5.71 1.22 20.06
N HIS A 140 -6.77 1.22 20.85
CA HIS A 140 -6.74 0.79 22.26
C HIS A 140 -8.16 0.62 22.80
N SER A 141 -8.45 -0.51 23.44
CA SER A 141 -9.79 -0.82 23.97
C SER A 141 -10.34 0.22 24.95
N ASP A 142 -9.48 0.87 25.74
CA ASP A 142 -9.91 1.89 26.69
C ASP A 142 -10.38 3.21 26.04
N LEU A 143 -9.97 3.47 24.79
CA LEU A 143 -10.43 4.65 24.06
C LEU A 143 -11.94 4.62 23.83
N THR A 144 -12.52 3.43 23.72
CA THR A 144 -13.98 3.29 23.49
C THR A 144 -14.81 3.74 24.68
N LYS A 145 -14.31 3.57 25.92
CA LYS A 145 -15.06 3.89 27.15
C LYS A 145 -15.30 5.39 27.36
N GLY A 146 -14.44 6.22 26.79
CA GLY A 146 -14.53 7.67 26.90
C GLY A 146 -14.79 8.38 25.58
N LEU A 147 -15.01 7.65 24.49
CA LEU A 147 -15.16 8.20 23.16
C LEU A 147 -16.41 9.07 23.05
N LEU A 148 -16.23 10.34 22.70
CA LEU A 148 -17.34 11.31 22.55
C LEU A 148 -17.72 11.47 21.07
N TYR A 149 -16.74 11.71 20.22
CA TYR A 149 -16.88 11.91 18.77
C TYR A 149 -15.51 11.81 18.10
N ALA A 150 -15.46 11.94 16.79
CA ALA A 150 -14.22 12.11 16.05
C ALA A 150 -14.28 13.35 15.16
N LYS A 151 -13.11 13.76 14.64
CA LYS A 151 -12.99 14.77 13.59
C LYS A 151 -12.43 14.11 12.33
N ASP A 152 -13.14 14.22 11.21
CA ASP A 152 -12.60 13.95 9.89
C ASP A 152 -11.83 15.20 9.43
N LEU A 153 -10.51 15.08 9.35
CA LEU A 153 -9.63 16.22 9.10
C LEU A 153 -9.51 16.56 7.60
N ARG A 154 -9.94 15.68 6.72
CA ARG A 154 -9.98 15.99 5.27
C ARG A 154 -11.03 17.04 4.94
N TYR A 155 -12.14 16.99 5.66
CA TYR A 155 -13.27 17.90 5.46
C TYR A 155 -13.48 18.86 6.65
N ASN A 156 -12.64 18.76 7.67
CA ASN A 156 -12.74 19.50 8.93
C ASN A 156 -14.14 19.38 9.58
N LEU A 157 -14.68 18.16 9.59
CA LEU A 157 -16.02 17.88 10.11
C LEU A 157 -15.97 17.08 11.41
N ARG A 158 -16.85 17.45 12.35
CA ARG A 158 -17.16 16.61 13.49
C ARG A 158 -18.07 15.47 13.05
N VAL A 159 -17.68 14.22 13.34
CA VAL A 159 -18.43 13.01 13.01
C VAL A 159 -18.80 12.23 14.26
N PRO A 160 -19.99 11.60 14.30
CA PRO A 160 -20.43 10.81 15.44
C PRO A 160 -19.65 9.48 15.53
N THR A 161 -19.77 8.79 16.66
CA THR A 161 -19.05 7.53 16.92
C THR A 161 -19.47 6.38 16.01
N ASN A 162 -20.69 6.41 15.46
CA ASN A 162 -21.22 5.45 14.49
C ASN A 162 -20.96 5.85 13.01
N TYR A 163 -20.18 6.90 12.78
CA TYR A 163 -19.77 7.27 11.41
C TYR A 163 -19.02 6.11 10.75
N GLN A 164 -19.46 5.71 9.56
CA GLN A 164 -18.81 4.69 8.76
C GLN A 164 -17.56 5.25 8.08
N LEU A 165 -16.43 4.68 8.41
CA LEU A 165 -15.12 5.07 7.88
C LEU A 165 -15.00 4.76 6.39
N ARG A 166 -14.36 5.67 5.67
CA ARG A 166 -14.09 5.56 4.23
C ARG A 166 -12.59 5.44 3.99
N ASP A 167 -12.24 4.89 2.85
CA ASP A 167 -10.83 4.81 2.47
C ASP A 167 -10.13 6.17 2.49
N ARG A 168 -8.94 6.20 3.09
CA ARG A 168 -8.10 7.39 3.30
C ARG A 168 -8.67 8.43 4.25
N ASP A 169 -9.57 8.04 5.14
CA ASP A 169 -10.01 8.93 6.22
C ASP A 169 -8.85 9.27 7.16
N VAL A 170 -8.70 10.56 7.47
CA VAL A 170 -7.74 11.07 8.45
C VAL A 170 -8.53 11.46 9.69
N ILE A 171 -8.41 10.68 10.75
CA ILE A 171 -9.31 10.73 11.90
C ILE A 171 -8.58 11.13 13.18
N SER A 172 -9.10 12.15 13.85
CA SER A 172 -8.71 12.46 15.23
C SER A 172 -9.84 12.07 16.19
N LEU A 173 -9.55 11.16 17.12
CA LEU A 173 -10.49 10.71 18.14
C LEU A 173 -10.54 11.72 19.29
N VAL A 174 -11.75 12.06 19.73
CA VAL A 174 -11.96 12.93 20.89
C VAL A 174 -12.65 12.13 21.99
N SER A 175 -11.95 11.95 23.10
CA SER A 175 -12.44 11.24 24.28
C SER A 175 -12.52 12.15 25.50
N ALA A 176 -13.41 11.82 26.42
CA ALA A 176 -13.41 12.46 27.74
C ALA A 176 -12.09 12.14 28.44
N SER A 177 -11.39 13.19 28.90
CA SER A 177 -10.19 12.98 29.72
C SER A 177 -10.61 12.24 30.99
N LYS A 178 -10.01 11.06 31.23
CA LYS A 178 -10.03 10.54 32.61
C LYS A 178 -9.27 11.55 33.48
N LYS A 179 -9.97 12.18 34.42
CA LYS A 179 -9.33 12.82 35.56
C LYS A 179 -8.57 11.80 36.38
#